data_83597a039ca62a3960d1ac52af103d36
#
_entry.id   83597a039ca62a3960d1ac52af103d36
#
_cell.length_a   1.000
_cell.length_b   1.000
_cell.length_c   1.000
_cell.angle_alpha   90.00
_cell.angle_beta   90.00
_cell.angle_gamma   90.00
#
_symmetry.space_group_name_H-M   'P 1'
#
loop_
_entity.id
_entity.type
_entity.pdbx_description
1 polymer ?
#
loop_
_entity_poly.entity_id
_entity_poly.type
_entity_poly.pdbx_seq_one_letter_code
_entity_poly.pdbx_strand_id
1 'polypeptide(L)'
;MHQMNIEKRIITRRDFIKISAAWLTWSISFFPMRLGGLSRSTPSAGLLDALSGARLSPQAGVDLPPGQQGRVLVNNVSIYDRPSEFGEKVNAYWFDSILPISQVTASPETESHNPIWYRVGSEGYVHSGSVQPVRTILQQPNSEIPAGGILAEVTVPFTDARWSPGKEQQVAYRFYYETTYWVIQLVYDESNTPWYSVLDDKWELVFYVPATHMRLIPAEELAPLSPAVPPGSKKLEVNLREQILVAYEMDEPVYMARVATGARFSTGNYSTPPGWHMTFHKRPSRHMARGNLAANGYDLPGVPWNSYITESGIAIHGTYWHNNFGRPRSHGCINLTPKAAKWVYRWTMPVVPPDQQSAYENYGTLVEIREE
;
A
#
# COMPACT_ATOMS: atom_id res chain seq x y z
N MET A 1 -22.58 -43.05 -1.03
CA MET A 1 -22.46 -41.80 -1.75
C MET A 1 -23.11 -40.70 -0.93
N HIS A 2 -22.31 -39.99 -0.09
CA HIS A 2 -22.78 -38.85 0.68
C HIS A 2 -22.17 -37.63 -0.01
N GLN A 3 -23.01 -36.86 -0.68
CA GLN A 3 -22.62 -35.53 -1.17
C GLN A 3 -22.52 -34.59 0.05
N MET A 4 -21.30 -34.20 0.41
CA MET A 4 -21.08 -33.06 1.30
C MET A 4 -21.31 -31.78 0.51
N ASN A 5 -22.41 -31.09 0.82
CA ASN A 5 -22.71 -29.76 0.37
C ASN A 5 -21.80 -28.81 1.16
N ILE A 6 -20.69 -28.36 0.56
CA ILE A 6 -19.86 -27.28 1.11
C ILE A 6 -20.50 -25.96 0.70
N GLU A 7 -21.29 -25.38 1.60
CA GLU A 7 -21.72 -23.99 1.47
C GLU A 7 -20.48 -23.09 1.45
N LYS A 8 -20.16 -22.51 0.31
CA LYS A 8 -19.11 -21.50 0.15
C LYS A 8 -19.49 -20.27 0.98
N ARG A 9 -18.84 -20.08 2.10
CA ARG A 9 -19.02 -18.93 2.98
C ARG A 9 -18.52 -17.67 2.26
N ILE A 10 -19.43 -16.85 1.78
CA ILE A 10 -19.12 -15.55 1.19
C ILE A 10 -18.70 -14.62 2.33
N ILE A 11 -17.46 -14.14 2.30
CA ILE A 11 -16.96 -13.16 3.27
C ILE A 11 -17.60 -11.79 2.94
N THR A 12 -18.38 -11.26 3.86
CA THR A 12 -19.13 -10.02 3.70
C THR A 12 -18.35 -8.81 4.24
N ARG A 13 -18.76 -7.59 3.88
CA ARG A 13 -18.25 -6.33 4.46
C ARG A 13 -18.23 -6.34 6.00
N ARG A 14 -19.21 -6.98 6.63
CA ARG A 14 -19.28 -7.13 8.11
C ARG A 14 -18.16 -7.99 8.65
N ASP A 15 -17.79 -9.03 7.93
CA ASP A 15 -16.71 -9.93 8.33
C ASP A 15 -15.37 -9.24 8.15
N PHE A 16 -15.21 -8.39 7.11
CA PHE A 16 -14.05 -7.54 6.91
C PHE A 16 -13.80 -6.55 8.06
N ILE A 17 -14.83 -5.84 8.51
CA ILE A 17 -14.71 -4.87 9.61
C ILE A 17 -14.26 -5.58 10.90
N LYS A 18 -14.77 -6.78 11.18
CA LYS A 18 -14.37 -7.58 12.35
C LYS A 18 -12.92 -8.07 12.26
N ILE A 19 -12.49 -8.51 11.08
CA ILE A 19 -11.13 -8.99 10.83
C ILE A 19 -10.13 -7.83 10.81
N SER A 20 -10.48 -6.69 10.18
CA SER A 20 -9.61 -5.51 10.10
C SER A 20 -9.33 -4.88 11.46
N ALA A 21 -10.28 -4.90 12.39
CA ALA A 21 -10.07 -4.43 13.76
C ALA A 21 -9.06 -5.32 14.51
N ALA A 22 -9.09 -6.63 14.29
CA ALA A 22 -8.12 -7.57 14.87
C ALA A 22 -6.70 -7.40 14.31
N TRP A 23 -6.56 -7.03 13.01
CA TRP A 23 -5.26 -6.86 12.36
C TRP A 23 -4.60 -5.50 12.65
N LEU A 24 -5.36 -4.47 12.97
CA LEU A 24 -4.80 -3.19 13.45
C LEU A 24 -4.03 -3.36 14.78
N THR A 25 -4.44 -4.29 15.62
CA THR A 25 -3.74 -4.60 16.88
C THR A 25 -2.50 -5.49 16.70
N TRP A 26 -2.42 -6.28 15.62
CA TRP A 26 -1.30 -7.19 15.37
C TRP A 26 -0.11 -6.56 14.62
N SER A 27 -0.32 -5.48 13.91
CA SER A 27 0.77 -4.77 13.20
C SER A 27 1.72 -4.01 14.12
N ILE A 28 1.46 -3.96 15.43
CA ILE A 28 2.22 -3.17 16.42
C ILE A 28 3.26 -4.00 17.19
N SER A 29 3.26 -5.34 17.07
CA SER A 29 4.09 -6.19 17.93
C SER A 29 4.89 -7.24 17.15
N PHE A 30 6.00 -6.84 16.51
CA PHE A 30 7.08 -7.76 16.16
C PHE A 30 8.42 -7.21 16.63
N PHE A 31 8.75 -7.50 17.90
CA PHE A 31 10.14 -7.68 18.36
C PHE A 31 10.40 -9.17 18.53
N PRO A 32 11.55 -9.70 18.13
CA PRO A 32 11.84 -11.13 18.24
C PRO A 32 12.18 -11.48 19.68
N MET A 33 11.26 -12.17 20.39
CA MET A 33 11.58 -12.88 21.63
C MET A 33 11.94 -14.32 21.29
N ARG A 34 13.11 -14.77 21.72
CA ARG A 34 13.57 -16.17 21.68
C ARG A 34 12.58 -17.03 22.44
N LEU A 35 12.02 -18.03 21.79
CA LEU A 35 11.17 -19.04 22.42
C LEU A 35 11.95 -20.33 22.63
N GLY A 36 12.18 -20.63 23.91
CA GLY A 36 12.35 -21.98 24.41
C GLY A 36 10.98 -22.67 24.42
N GLY A 37 10.96 -23.97 24.09
CA GLY A 37 9.78 -24.74 23.78
C GLY A 37 8.67 -24.77 24.85
N LEU A 38 7.45 -24.91 24.34
CA LEU A 38 6.33 -25.55 25.10
C LEU A 38 5.15 -25.88 24.15
N SER A 39 4.78 -27.13 24.23
CA SER A 39 3.45 -27.75 24.12
C SER A 39 2.34 -27.10 23.27
N ARG A 40 1.86 -27.89 22.29
CA ARG A 40 0.58 -27.72 21.57
C ARG A 40 -0.60 -27.71 22.54
N SER A 41 -1.32 -26.60 22.61
CA SER A 41 -2.70 -26.55 23.06
C SER A 41 -3.55 -25.83 21.99
N THR A 42 -4.62 -26.50 21.55
CA THR A 42 -5.65 -25.99 20.65
C THR A 42 -6.33 -24.77 21.26
N PRO A 43 -6.58 -23.66 20.49
CA PRO A 43 -7.35 -22.53 21.01
C PRO A 43 -8.82 -22.97 21.20
N SER A 44 -9.30 -22.86 22.42
CA SER A 44 -10.69 -23.14 22.79
C SER A 44 -11.66 -22.10 22.19
N ALA A 45 -12.89 -22.55 21.90
CA ALA A 45 -14.01 -21.78 21.33
C ALA A 45 -14.39 -20.48 22.08
N GLY A 46 -13.85 -20.25 23.27
CA GLY A 46 -14.15 -19.07 24.09
C GLY A 46 -13.60 -17.73 23.61
N LEU A 47 -12.62 -17.72 22.68
CA LEU A 47 -12.06 -16.47 22.15
C LEU A 47 -12.97 -15.81 21.11
N LEU A 48 -13.76 -16.61 20.38
CA LEU A 48 -14.73 -16.12 19.40
C LEU A 48 -15.96 -15.51 20.05
N ASP A 49 -16.38 -16.02 21.21
CA ASP A 49 -17.51 -15.48 21.97
C ASP A 49 -17.16 -14.17 22.68
N ALA A 50 -15.93 -13.99 23.13
CA ALA A 50 -15.47 -12.72 23.73
C ALA A 50 -15.43 -11.56 22.71
N LEU A 51 -15.20 -11.85 21.42
CA LEU A 51 -15.18 -10.86 20.36
C LEU A 51 -16.59 -10.53 19.81
N SER A 52 -17.56 -11.41 19.99
CA SER A 52 -18.94 -11.19 19.55
C SER A 52 -19.75 -10.27 20.47
N GLY A 53 -19.31 -10.04 21.70
CA GLY A 53 -19.96 -9.18 22.70
C GLY A 53 -19.44 -7.76 22.79
N ALA A 54 -18.30 -7.43 22.20
CA ALA A 54 -17.78 -6.06 22.17
C ALA A 54 -18.50 -5.26 21.09
N ARG A 55 -19.65 -4.68 21.44
CA ARG A 55 -20.15 -3.49 20.74
C ARG A 55 -19.08 -2.40 20.94
N LEU A 56 -18.24 -2.18 19.90
CA LEU A 56 -17.41 -0.98 19.87
C LEU A 56 -18.35 0.21 19.99
N SER A 57 -18.28 0.94 21.10
CA SER A 57 -18.94 2.24 21.22
C SER A 57 -18.51 3.08 20.02
N PRO A 58 -19.42 3.76 19.31
CA PRO A 58 -19.11 4.52 18.09
C PRO A 58 -18.08 5.65 18.27
N GLN A 59 -17.53 5.84 19.46
CA GLN A 59 -16.63 6.94 19.83
C GLN A 59 -15.27 6.53 20.42
N ALA A 60 -15.00 5.25 20.61
CA ALA A 60 -13.68 4.83 21.09
C ALA A 60 -12.71 4.74 19.90
N GLY A 61 -11.93 5.79 19.65
CA GLY A 61 -10.83 5.76 18.69
C GLY A 61 -9.69 4.88 19.18
N VAL A 62 -8.89 4.37 18.24
CA VAL A 62 -7.65 3.63 18.51
C VAL A 62 -6.48 4.60 18.38
N ASP A 63 -5.68 4.73 19.45
CA ASP A 63 -4.50 5.58 19.43
C ASP A 63 -3.45 5.09 18.44
N LEU A 64 -2.86 6.02 17.72
CA LEU A 64 -1.75 5.76 16.82
C LEU A 64 -0.41 5.89 17.57
N PRO A 65 0.64 5.18 17.08
CA PRO A 65 1.97 5.32 17.67
C PRO A 65 2.46 6.77 17.68
N PRO A 66 3.22 7.20 18.69
CA PRO A 66 3.83 8.52 18.72
C PRO A 66 4.61 8.83 17.44
N GLY A 67 4.53 10.08 16.97
CA GLY A 67 5.20 10.52 15.75
C GLY A 67 4.51 10.10 14.44
N GLN A 68 3.30 9.52 14.52
CA GLN A 68 2.51 9.26 13.32
C GLN A 68 2.03 10.57 12.70
N GLN A 69 2.20 10.70 11.39
CA GLN A 69 1.83 11.86 10.59
C GLN A 69 0.88 11.45 9.48
N GLY A 70 0.16 12.42 8.93
CA GLY A 70 -0.67 12.28 7.75
C GLY A 70 -0.27 13.30 6.69
N ARG A 71 -0.05 12.87 5.45
CA ARG A 71 0.16 13.74 4.29
C ARG A 71 -1.15 13.96 3.55
N VAL A 72 -1.52 15.21 3.31
CA VAL A 72 -2.72 15.60 2.55
C VAL A 72 -2.55 15.24 1.06
N LEU A 73 -3.53 14.53 0.50
CA LEU A 73 -3.50 13.94 -0.86
C LEU A 73 -4.36 14.69 -1.87
N VAL A 74 -5.09 15.71 -1.45
CA VAL A 74 -6.04 16.48 -2.25
C VAL A 74 -5.68 17.96 -2.18
N ASN A 75 -6.14 18.75 -3.18
CA ASN A 75 -5.81 20.18 -3.23
C ASN A 75 -6.19 20.93 -1.97
N ASN A 76 -7.32 20.53 -1.35
CA ASN A 76 -7.76 21.09 -0.08
C ASN A 76 -8.53 20.01 0.70
N VAL A 77 -8.27 19.89 2.00
CA VAL A 77 -8.99 19.02 2.94
C VAL A 77 -9.50 19.82 4.12
N SER A 78 -10.76 19.61 4.51
CA SER A 78 -11.35 20.22 5.70
C SER A 78 -11.09 19.37 6.94
N ILE A 79 -10.82 20.04 8.06
CA ILE A 79 -10.84 19.47 9.40
C ILE A 79 -12.20 19.74 10.02
N TYR A 80 -12.79 18.75 10.69
CA TYR A 80 -14.12 18.81 11.29
C TYR A 80 -14.04 18.62 12.81
N ASP A 81 -14.99 19.20 13.55
CA ASP A 81 -15.10 19.09 15.02
C ASP A 81 -15.35 17.64 15.49
N ARG A 82 -15.94 16.82 14.62
CA ARG A 82 -16.23 15.40 14.86
C ARG A 82 -15.98 14.56 13.60
N PRO A 83 -15.86 13.20 13.71
CA PRO A 83 -15.54 12.32 12.58
C PRO A 83 -16.75 12.10 11.67
N SER A 84 -17.22 13.16 11.03
CA SER A 84 -18.41 13.21 10.17
C SER A 84 -18.28 14.31 9.14
N GLU A 85 -18.74 14.06 7.90
CA GLU A 85 -18.85 15.08 6.86
C GLU A 85 -19.93 16.14 7.19
N PHE A 86 -20.85 15.83 8.15
CA PHE A 86 -21.86 16.74 8.68
C PHE A 86 -21.39 17.53 9.92
N GLY A 87 -20.11 17.38 10.31
CA GLY A 87 -19.50 18.17 11.35
C GLY A 87 -19.28 19.62 10.95
N GLU A 88 -18.99 20.49 11.93
CA GLU A 88 -18.57 21.85 11.67
C GLU A 88 -17.13 21.86 11.16
N LYS A 89 -16.85 22.62 10.09
CA LYS A 89 -15.49 22.81 9.57
C LYS A 89 -14.74 23.79 10.45
N VAL A 90 -13.70 23.30 11.12
CA VAL A 90 -12.89 24.09 12.04
C VAL A 90 -11.58 24.58 11.44
N ASN A 91 -11.05 23.89 10.41
CA ASN A 91 -9.82 24.27 9.72
C ASN A 91 -9.75 23.63 8.33
N ALA A 92 -8.72 23.99 7.54
CA ALA A 92 -8.43 23.39 6.24
C ALA A 92 -6.93 23.36 5.95
N TYR A 93 -6.50 22.32 5.21
CA TYR A 93 -5.10 22.14 4.79
C TYR A 93 -5.00 21.81 3.31
N TRP A 94 -3.87 22.13 2.71
CA TRP A 94 -3.60 21.97 1.27
C TRP A 94 -2.78 20.73 0.98
N PHE A 95 -2.71 20.40 -0.30
CA PHE A 95 -1.89 19.31 -0.83
C PHE A 95 -0.46 19.33 -0.24
N ASP A 96 0.04 18.14 0.11
CA ASP A 96 1.32 17.90 0.75
C ASP A 96 1.51 18.51 2.16
N SER A 97 0.48 19.14 2.76
CA SER A 97 0.55 19.48 4.19
C SER A 97 0.74 18.24 5.04
N ILE A 98 1.61 18.32 6.05
CA ILE A 98 1.89 17.24 7.00
C ILE A 98 1.19 17.53 8.32
N LEU A 99 0.27 16.66 8.68
CA LEU A 99 -0.59 16.79 9.87
C LEU A 99 -0.15 15.79 10.95
N PRO A 100 -0.10 16.19 12.24
CA PRO A 100 0.07 15.23 13.32
C PRO A 100 -1.23 14.45 13.49
N ILE A 101 -1.22 13.13 13.24
CA ILE A 101 -2.39 12.28 13.47
C ILE A 101 -2.16 11.39 14.69
N SER A 102 -3.11 11.39 15.63
CA SER A 102 -2.96 10.74 16.94
C SER A 102 -3.88 9.54 17.15
N GLN A 103 -4.99 9.47 16.40
CA GLN A 103 -6.01 8.45 16.64
C GLN A 103 -6.71 8.09 15.32
N VAL A 104 -7.13 6.82 15.20
CA VAL A 104 -8.06 6.34 14.17
C VAL A 104 -9.43 6.15 14.81
N THR A 105 -10.47 6.65 14.19
CA THR A 105 -11.85 6.46 14.64
C THR A 105 -12.76 6.17 13.45
N ALA A 106 -13.91 5.58 13.70
CA ALA A 106 -14.95 5.37 12.68
C ALA A 106 -16.04 6.44 12.82
N SER A 107 -16.55 6.91 11.68
CA SER A 107 -17.75 7.72 11.65
C SER A 107 -18.94 6.96 12.24
N PRO A 108 -19.86 7.62 12.95
CA PRO A 108 -21.14 7.02 13.35
C PRO A 108 -22.05 6.71 12.15
N GLU A 109 -21.81 7.34 11.00
CA GLU A 109 -22.56 7.10 9.78
C GLU A 109 -22.15 5.77 9.14
N THR A 110 -23.07 4.80 9.12
CA THR A 110 -22.80 3.41 8.73
C THR A 110 -22.79 3.15 7.22
N GLU A 111 -23.26 4.10 6.41
CA GLU A 111 -23.42 3.91 4.96
C GLU A 111 -22.20 4.32 4.13
N SER A 112 -21.17 4.91 4.75
CA SER A 112 -19.94 5.31 4.05
C SER A 112 -19.14 4.10 3.58
N HIS A 113 -18.66 4.14 2.33
CA HIS A 113 -17.73 3.14 1.81
C HIS A 113 -16.38 3.15 2.58
N ASN A 114 -16.01 4.27 3.17
CA ASN A 114 -14.84 4.45 4.02
C ASN A 114 -15.23 5.26 5.27
N PRO A 115 -15.59 4.61 6.39
CA PRO A 115 -15.99 5.32 7.61
C PRO A 115 -14.81 5.80 8.46
N ILE A 116 -13.57 5.65 8.01
CA ILE A 116 -12.37 5.90 8.82
C ILE A 116 -11.96 7.37 8.80
N TRP A 117 -11.69 7.90 10.00
CA TRP A 117 -11.22 9.25 10.23
C TRP A 117 -9.96 9.25 11.08
N TYR A 118 -9.11 10.26 10.90
CA TYR A 118 -7.94 10.51 11.75
C TYR A 118 -8.17 11.75 12.60
N ARG A 119 -7.81 11.66 13.88
CA ARG A 119 -7.75 12.83 14.75
C ARG A 119 -6.46 13.60 14.46
N VAL A 120 -6.60 14.90 14.20
CA VAL A 120 -5.49 15.82 13.92
C VAL A 120 -5.18 16.62 15.18
N GLY A 121 -4.18 16.19 15.93
CA GLY A 121 -3.80 16.84 17.20
C GLY A 121 -4.98 17.14 18.10
N SER A 122 -5.12 18.41 18.49
CA SER A 122 -6.28 18.95 19.24
C SER A 122 -7.31 19.67 18.36
N GLU A 123 -7.08 19.77 17.04
CA GLU A 123 -7.91 20.59 16.14
C GLU A 123 -9.24 19.94 15.79
N GLY A 124 -9.25 18.62 15.53
CA GLY A 124 -10.43 17.91 15.08
C GLY A 124 -10.14 16.65 14.30
N TYR A 125 -10.93 16.39 13.27
CA TYR A 125 -10.88 15.13 12.52
C TYR A 125 -10.81 15.37 11.00
N VAL A 126 -10.06 14.51 10.32
CA VAL A 126 -9.94 14.49 8.85
C VAL A 126 -10.34 13.11 8.32
N HIS A 127 -11.04 13.08 7.20
CA HIS A 127 -11.40 11.83 6.53
C HIS A 127 -10.15 11.12 5.98
N SER A 128 -9.99 9.84 6.32
CA SER A 128 -8.78 9.07 5.98
C SER A 128 -8.53 8.95 4.48
N GLY A 129 -9.56 8.97 3.66
CA GLY A 129 -9.44 8.86 2.19
C GLY A 129 -8.65 9.99 1.54
N SER A 130 -8.53 11.14 2.22
CA SER A 130 -7.82 12.33 1.75
C SER A 130 -6.43 12.50 2.38
N VAL A 131 -6.00 11.57 3.23
CA VAL A 131 -4.74 11.66 3.99
C VAL A 131 -4.00 10.32 3.97
N GLN A 132 -2.77 10.31 3.52
CA GLN A 132 -1.88 9.15 3.62
C GLN A 132 -1.21 9.13 4.99
N PRO A 133 -1.32 8.05 5.78
CA PRO A 133 -0.47 7.87 6.97
C PRO A 133 1.00 7.77 6.54
N VAL A 134 1.85 8.63 7.13
CA VAL A 134 3.27 8.73 6.84
C VAL A 134 4.09 8.85 8.11
N ARG A 135 5.40 8.65 8.00
CA ARG A 135 6.37 8.90 9.09
C ARG A 135 7.58 9.65 8.56
N THR A 136 8.31 10.28 9.46
CA THR A 136 9.65 10.81 9.19
C THR A 136 10.66 9.93 9.91
N ILE A 137 11.32 9.05 9.17
CA ILE A 137 12.33 8.13 9.70
C ILE A 137 13.62 8.36 8.91
N LEU A 138 14.51 9.16 9.47
CA LEU A 138 15.80 9.41 8.84
C LEU A 138 16.69 8.17 8.93
N GLN A 139 17.40 7.88 7.85
CA GLN A 139 18.27 6.72 7.69
C GLN A 139 19.74 7.11 7.82
N GLN A 140 20.58 6.14 8.21
CA GLN A 140 22.02 6.28 8.06
C GLN A 140 22.38 5.90 6.62
N PRO A 141 23.10 6.77 5.89
CA PRO A 141 23.57 6.46 4.55
C PRO A 141 24.46 5.20 4.54
N ASN A 142 24.25 4.32 3.57
CA ASN A 142 25.05 3.12 3.37
C ASN A 142 25.77 3.22 2.02
N SER A 143 27.09 3.02 2.03
CA SER A 143 27.94 3.02 0.83
C SER A 143 28.04 1.65 0.15
N GLU A 144 27.58 0.58 0.79
CA GLU A 144 27.59 -0.78 0.25
C GLU A 144 26.46 -0.96 -0.79
N ILE A 145 26.65 -0.38 -1.96
CA ILE A 145 25.71 -0.50 -3.07
C ILE A 145 26.32 -1.44 -4.11
N PRO A 146 25.67 -2.59 -4.41
CA PRO A 146 26.14 -3.51 -5.46
C PRO A 146 26.26 -2.80 -6.82
N ALA A 147 27.15 -3.32 -7.69
CA ALA A 147 27.34 -2.75 -9.04
C ALA A 147 26.05 -2.71 -9.89
N GLY A 148 25.12 -3.65 -9.67
CA GLY A 148 23.79 -3.66 -10.29
C GLY A 148 22.76 -2.72 -9.64
N GLY A 149 23.14 -2.03 -8.56
CA GLY A 149 22.24 -1.24 -7.74
C GLY A 149 21.47 -2.06 -6.71
N ILE A 150 20.62 -1.38 -5.94
CA ILE A 150 19.77 -1.97 -4.90
C ILE A 150 18.44 -1.23 -4.79
N LEU A 151 17.38 -1.96 -4.51
CA LEU A 151 16.06 -1.36 -4.27
C LEU A 151 16.06 -0.58 -2.95
N ALA A 152 15.46 0.61 -2.97
CA ALA A 152 15.27 1.45 -1.79
C ALA A 152 13.84 1.98 -1.72
N GLU A 153 13.40 2.36 -0.53
CA GLU A 153 12.11 3.01 -0.28
C GLU A 153 12.28 4.36 0.42
N VAL A 154 11.39 5.30 0.13
CA VAL A 154 11.35 6.61 0.80
C VAL A 154 10.73 6.45 2.18
N THR A 155 11.41 6.97 3.22
CA THR A 155 11.03 6.84 4.64
C THR A 155 10.64 8.16 5.31
N VAL A 156 10.48 9.22 4.51
CA VAL A 156 9.98 10.53 4.92
C VAL A 156 8.69 10.85 4.15
N PRO A 157 7.83 11.78 4.59
CA PRO A 157 6.56 12.07 3.93
C PRO A 157 6.70 12.37 2.44
N PHE A 158 7.70 13.13 2.07
CA PHE A 158 8.18 13.35 0.70
C PHE A 158 9.62 13.85 0.70
N THR A 159 10.28 13.73 -0.43
CA THR A 159 11.63 14.25 -0.68
C THR A 159 11.75 14.70 -2.13
N ASP A 160 12.49 15.79 -2.37
CA ASP A 160 12.71 16.30 -3.72
C ASP A 160 13.90 15.58 -4.36
N ALA A 161 13.65 14.90 -5.46
CA ALA A 161 14.65 14.33 -6.35
C ALA A 161 15.14 15.42 -7.33
N ARG A 162 16.45 15.55 -7.47
CA ARG A 162 17.10 16.65 -8.18
C ARG A 162 17.96 16.16 -9.33
N TRP A 163 18.26 17.06 -10.27
CA TRP A 163 19.12 16.77 -11.41
C TRP A 163 20.60 16.61 -11.06
N SER A 164 21.04 17.13 -9.92
CA SER A 164 22.39 16.96 -9.37
C SER A 164 22.33 16.97 -7.84
N PRO A 165 23.37 16.43 -7.15
CA PRO A 165 23.42 16.47 -5.70
C PRO A 165 23.54 17.91 -5.19
N GLY A 166 22.77 18.27 -4.16
CA GLY A 166 22.78 19.59 -3.54
C GLY A 166 21.38 20.17 -3.36
N LYS A 167 21.14 20.81 -2.22
CA LYS A 167 19.81 21.35 -1.84
C LYS A 167 19.33 22.48 -2.77
N GLU A 168 20.27 23.23 -3.35
CA GLU A 168 19.96 24.36 -4.24
C GLU A 168 19.79 23.94 -5.71
N GLN A 169 20.01 22.66 -6.02
CA GLN A 169 19.89 22.15 -7.36
C GLN A 169 18.41 22.05 -7.79
N GLN A 170 18.17 22.15 -9.09
CA GLN A 170 16.83 22.07 -9.66
C GLN A 170 16.13 20.76 -9.33
N VAL A 171 14.88 20.85 -8.84
CA VAL A 171 14.01 19.70 -8.57
C VAL A 171 13.52 19.12 -9.90
N ALA A 172 13.67 17.81 -10.05
CA ALA A 172 13.14 17.05 -11.17
C ALA A 172 11.76 16.46 -10.81
N TYR A 173 11.68 15.78 -9.68
CA TYR A 173 10.45 15.14 -9.17
C TYR A 173 10.35 15.27 -7.65
N ARG A 174 9.14 15.07 -7.13
CA ARG A 174 8.90 14.82 -5.71
C ARG A 174 8.62 13.34 -5.51
N PHE A 175 9.41 12.68 -4.65
CA PHE A 175 9.24 11.30 -4.25
C PHE A 175 8.50 11.23 -2.92
N TYR A 176 7.61 10.26 -2.77
CA TYR A 176 6.67 10.17 -1.65
C TYR A 176 6.92 8.96 -0.76
N TYR A 177 6.39 8.99 0.43
CA TYR A 177 6.51 7.94 1.44
C TYR A 177 6.12 6.56 0.90
N GLU A 178 6.96 5.54 1.16
CA GLU A 178 6.81 4.15 0.71
C GLU A 178 6.81 3.97 -0.83
N THR A 179 7.22 4.96 -1.61
CA THR A 179 7.59 4.76 -3.02
C THR A 179 8.96 4.10 -3.10
N THR A 180 9.18 3.32 -4.15
CA THR A 180 10.40 2.51 -4.32
C THR A 180 11.20 2.94 -5.54
N TYR A 181 12.52 2.85 -5.42
CA TYR A 181 13.44 3.27 -6.47
C TYR A 181 14.68 2.40 -6.47
N TRP A 182 15.39 2.38 -7.62
CA TRP A 182 16.65 1.66 -7.77
C TRP A 182 17.83 2.61 -7.52
N VAL A 183 18.52 2.42 -6.40
CA VAL A 183 19.70 3.19 -6.02
C VAL A 183 20.93 2.53 -6.64
N ILE A 184 21.74 3.32 -7.35
CA ILE A 184 22.92 2.84 -8.08
C ILE A 184 24.25 3.32 -7.47
N GLN A 185 24.23 4.41 -6.69
CA GLN A 185 25.45 4.96 -6.10
C GLN A 185 25.14 5.87 -4.91
N LEU A 186 26.07 5.98 -3.96
CA LEU A 186 26.16 7.05 -2.98
C LEU A 186 27.18 8.09 -3.47
N VAL A 187 26.79 9.36 -3.50
CA VAL A 187 27.62 10.51 -3.87
C VAL A 187 27.52 11.60 -2.82
N TYR A 188 28.41 12.58 -2.87
CA TYR A 188 28.44 13.70 -1.94
C TYR A 188 28.35 15.01 -2.70
N ASP A 189 27.61 15.98 -2.16
CA ASP A 189 27.59 17.34 -2.67
C ASP A 189 28.83 18.14 -2.20
N GLU A 190 28.92 19.42 -2.62
CA GLU A 190 30.02 20.33 -2.26
C GLU A 190 30.13 20.57 -0.74
N SER A 191 29.04 20.38 0.00
CA SER A 191 28.97 20.48 1.47
C SER A 191 29.27 19.15 2.18
N ASN A 192 29.71 18.13 1.45
CA ASN A 192 29.92 16.77 1.93
C ASN A 192 28.63 16.11 2.50
N THR A 193 27.45 16.50 2.00
CA THR A 193 26.18 15.88 2.32
C THR A 193 25.98 14.65 1.45
N PRO A 194 25.57 13.47 2.00
CA PRO A 194 25.40 12.25 1.22
C PRO A 194 24.05 12.24 0.44
N TRP A 195 24.12 11.85 -0.82
CA TRP A 195 23.01 11.70 -1.76
C TRP A 195 23.03 10.33 -2.40
N TYR A 196 21.86 9.71 -2.61
CA TYR A 196 21.76 8.55 -3.48
C TYR A 196 21.47 8.97 -4.90
N SER A 197 22.21 8.37 -5.85
CA SER A 197 21.88 8.38 -7.28
C SER A 197 20.82 7.34 -7.53
N VAL A 198 19.68 7.74 -8.07
CA VAL A 198 18.47 6.93 -8.27
C VAL A 198 18.22 6.81 -9.77
N LEU A 199 18.14 5.59 -10.27
CA LEU A 199 17.83 5.30 -11.68
C LEU A 199 16.31 5.29 -11.88
N ASP A 200 15.82 6.12 -12.79
CA ASP A 200 14.46 6.06 -13.31
C ASP A 200 14.34 4.98 -14.37
N ASP A 201 13.42 4.03 -14.18
CA ASP A 201 13.30 2.84 -15.03
C ASP A 201 12.54 3.09 -16.35
N LYS A 202 11.94 4.26 -16.54
CA LYS A 202 11.18 4.61 -17.74
C LYS A 202 11.97 5.48 -18.71
N TRP A 203 12.65 6.47 -18.17
CA TRP A 203 13.38 7.47 -18.97
C TRP A 203 14.89 7.20 -18.99
N GLU A 204 15.37 6.21 -18.20
CA GLU A 204 16.78 5.88 -18.02
C GLU A 204 17.61 7.10 -17.55
N LEU A 205 16.98 7.96 -16.76
CA LEU A 205 17.58 9.16 -16.18
C LEU A 205 18.01 8.90 -14.74
N VAL A 206 19.00 9.65 -14.30
CA VAL A 206 19.49 9.59 -12.92
C VAL A 206 19.06 10.85 -12.17
N PHE A 207 18.44 10.65 -11.01
CA PHE A 207 18.08 11.69 -10.06
C PHE A 207 18.87 11.53 -8.78
N TYR A 208 18.93 12.59 -7.99
CA TYR A 208 19.66 12.62 -6.73
C TYR A 208 18.72 12.95 -5.57
N VAL A 209 18.76 12.14 -4.52
CA VAL A 209 17.91 12.26 -3.34
C VAL A 209 18.78 12.23 -2.08
N PRO A 210 18.50 13.06 -1.04
CA PRO A 210 19.22 12.96 0.22
C PRO A 210 19.23 11.51 0.75
N ALA A 211 20.41 10.95 0.97
CA ALA A 211 20.54 9.54 1.34
C ALA A 211 19.87 9.21 2.67
N THR A 212 19.74 10.20 3.56
CA THR A 212 19.03 10.06 4.84
C THR A 212 17.52 9.88 4.70
N HIS A 213 16.94 10.15 3.53
CA HIS A 213 15.50 10.03 3.27
C HIS A 213 15.10 8.69 2.67
N MET A 214 16.07 7.81 2.36
CA MET A 214 15.81 6.54 1.72
C MET A 214 16.45 5.38 2.51
N ARG A 215 15.71 4.29 2.66
CA ARG A 215 16.17 3.04 3.23
C ARG A 215 16.46 2.05 2.12
N LEU A 216 17.67 1.52 2.07
CA LEU A 216 17.99 0.37 1.21
C LEU A 216 17.23 -0.86 1.73
N ILE A 217 16.55 -1.57 0.84
CA ILE A 217 15.74 -2.74 1.20
C ILE A 217 16.64 -3.98 1.16
N PRO A 218 16.84 -4.67 2.29
CA PRO A 218 17.66 -5.88 2.32
C PRO A 218 16.96 -7.03 1.57
N ALA A 219 17.78 -7.93 0.98
CA ALA A 219 17.30 -9.04 0.14
C ALA A 219 16.29 -9.94 0.86
N GLU A 220 16.44 -10.12 2.17
CA GLU A 220 15.57 -10.95 3.01
C GLU A 220 14.14 -10.41 3.05
N GLU A 221 13.97 -9.08 2.95
CA GLU A 221 12.64 -8.45 2.89
C GLU A 221 11.94 -8.69 1.55
N LEU A 222 12.65 -9.09 0.51
CA LEU A 222 12.13 -9.42 -0.81
C LEU A 222 11.82 -10.91 -0.96
N ALA A 223 12.21 -11.74 0.01
CA ALA A 223 11.98 -13.17 -0.02
C ALA A 223 10.48 -13.50 -0.22
N PRO A 224 10.17 -14.53 -1.03
CA PRO A 224 8.79 -14.98 -1.27
C PRO A 224 8.08 -15.36 0.04
N LEU A 225 6.80 -15.04 0.13
CA LEU A 225 5.93 -15.52 1.20
C LEU A 225 5.35 -16.89 0.86
N SER A 226 5.26 -17.76 1.89
CA SER A 226 4.75 -19.14 1.75
C SER A 226 5.42 -19.92 0.61
N PRO A 227 6.77 -19.99 0.55
CA PRO A 227 7.48 -20.63 -0.57
C PRO A 227 7.25 -22.14 -0.64
N ALA A 228 6.80 -22.77 0.44
CA ALA A 228 6.49 -24.19 0.50
C ALA A 228 5.11 -24.54 -0.11
N VAL A 229 4.26 -23.55 -0.33
CA VAL A 229 2.94 -23.75 -0.96
C VAL A 229 3.13 -23.82 -2.48
N PRO A 230 2.67 -24.90 -3.13
CA PRO A 230 2.77 -25.02 -4.59
C PRO A 230 2.13 -23.83 -5.31
N PRO A 231 2.75 -23.28 -6.36
CA PRO A 231 2.21 -22.11 -7.09
C PRO A 231 0.75 -22.30 -7.54
N GLY A 232 0.39 -23.49 -8.04
CA GLY A 232 -0.97 -23.81 -8.48
C GLY A 232 -2.02 -23.88 -7.36
N SER A 233 -1.58 -23.88 -6.11
CA SER A 233 -2.46 -23.82 -4.92
C SER A 233 -2.66 -22.41 -4.38
N LYS A 234 -2.09 -21.40 -5.05
CA LYS A 234 -2.24 -19.98 -4.72
C LYS A 234 -3.19 -19.31 -5.71
N LYS A 235 -4.14 -18.54 -5.20
CA LYS A 235 -5.09 -17.76 -6.01
C LYS A 235 -5.40 -16.42 -5.36
N LEU A 236 -5.45 -15.35 -6.15
CA LEU A 236 -6.04 -14.08 -5.76
C LEU A 236 -7.49 -14.03 -6.26
N GLU A 237 -8.36 -13.49 -5.45
CA GLU A 237 -9.73 -13.14 -5.81
C GLU A 237 -9.95 -11.65 -5.58
N VAL A 238 -10.46 -10.93 -6.58
CA VAL A 238 -10.78 -9.51 -6.50
C VAL A 238 -12.27 -9.34 -6.74
N ASN A 239 -12.99 -8.89 -5.73
CA ASN A 239 -14.41 -8.57 -5.84
C ASN A 239 -14.56 -7.09 -6.18
N LEU A 240 -15.08 -6.79 -7.38
CA LEU A 240 -15.23 -5.41 -7.89
C LEU A 240 -16.34 -4.65 -7.18
N ARG A 241 -17.39 -5.34 -6.72
CA ARG A 241 -18.50 -4.71 -5.98
C ARG A 241 -18.07 -4.33 -4.57
N GLU A 242 -17.43 -5.25 -3.86
CA GLU A 242 -17.00 -5.03 -2.48
C GLU A 242 -15.66 -4.28 -2.37
N GLN A 243 -14.93 -4.18 -3.49
CA GLN A 243 -13.60 -3.57 -3.56
C GLN A 243 -12.63 -4.20 -2.56
N ILE A 244 -12.55 -5.54 -2.60
CA ILE A 244 -11.72 -6.38 -1.72
C ILE A 244 -10.90 -7.33 -2.58
N LEU A 245 -9.63 -7.52 -2.20
CA LEU A 245 -8.75 -8.58 -2.68
C LEU A 245 -8.56 -9.59 -1.56
N VAL A 246 -8.70 -10.88 -1.88
CA VAL A 246 -8.43 -12.00 -0.98
C VAL A 246 -7.40 -12.93 -1.62
N ALA A 247 -6.41 -13.34 -0.87
CA ALA A 247 -5.44 -14.37 -1.26
C ALA A 247 -5.80 -15.70 -0.60
N TYR A 248 -5.75 -16.77 -1.37
CA TYR A 248 -6.05 -18.13 -0.92
C TYR A 248 -4.85 -19.05 -1.11
N GLU A 249 -4.59 -19.90 -0.12
CA GLU A 249 -3.69 -21.04 -0.21
C GLU A 249 -4.51 -22.31 0.02
N MET A 250 -4.55 -23.22 -0.98
CA MET A 250 -5.34 -24.47 -0.88
C MET A 250 -6.81 -24.22 -0.48
N ASP A 251 -7.42 -23.16 -1.08
CA ASP A 251 -8.78 -22.68 -0.81
C ASP A 251 -9.03 -22.03 0.58
N GLU A 252 -8.01 -21.92 1.43
CA GLU A 252 -8.10 -21.20 2.71
C GLU A 252 -7.66 -19.73 2.52
N PRO A 253 -8.42 -18.73 3.03
CA PRO A 253 -8.05 -17.34 2.94
C PRO A 253 -6.89 -17.04 3.90
N VAL A 254 -5.76 -16.56 3.34
CA VAL A 254 -4.55 -16.24 4.11
C VAL A 254 -4.27 -14.74 4.22
N TYR A 255 -4.85 -13.93 3.34
CA TYR A 255 -4.70 -12.48 3.37
C TYR A 255 -5.89 -11.78 2.73
N MET A 256 -6.21 -10.59 3.22
CA MET A 256 -7.27 -9.75 2.67
C MET A 256 -6.88 -8.28 2.73
N ALA A 257 -7.22 -7.52 1.68
CA ALA A 257 -7.01 -6.08 1.63
C ALA A 257 -8.16 -5.37 0.90
N ARG A 258 -8.42 -4.12 1.30
CA ARG A 258 -9.29 -3.23 0.51
C ARG A 258 -8.52 -2.72 -0.70
N VAL A 259 -9.21 -2.63 -1.84
CA VAL A 259 -8.65 -2.14 -3.11
C VAL A 259 -9.40 -0.91 -3.62
N ALA A 260 -8.80 -0.26 -4.62
CA ALA A 260 -9.50 0.66 -5.50
C ALA A 260 -9.22 0.24 -6.94
N THR A 261 -10.22 -0.33 -7.60
CA THR A 261 -10.11 -0.87 -8.96
C THR A 261 -10.39 0.18 -10.03
N GLY A 262 -10.39 -0.21 -11.29
CA GLY A 262 -10.71 0.64 -12.42
C GLY A 262 -12.10 1.27 -12.34
N ALA A 263 -12.22 2.52 -12.76
CA ALA A 263 -13.45 3.31 -12.67
C ALA A 263 -13.95 3.76 -14.05
N ARG A 264 -15.20 4.21 -14.08
CA ARG A 264 -15.73 4.97 -15.22
C ARG A 264 -15.55 6.46 -14.93
N PHE A 265 -14.93 7.16 -15.85
CA PHE A 265 -14.77 8.61 -15.83
C PHE A 265 -15.54 9.23 -17.00
N SER A 266 -15.70 10.54 -17.00
CA SER A 266 -16.28 11.28 -18.14
C SER A 266 -15.47 11.09 -19.43
N THR A 267 -14.19 10.77 -19.32
CA THR A 267 -13.24 10.55 -20.43
C THR A 267 -13.23 9.12 -20.95
N GLY A 268 -13.92 8.16 -20.31
CA GLY A 268 -13.98 6.77 -20.77
C GLY A 268 -14.25 5.76 -19.67
N ASN A 269 -14.45 4.51 -20.12
CA ASN A 269 -14.59 3.36 -19.24
C ASN A 269 -13.22 2.70 -19.04
N TYR A 270 -12.72 2.77 -17.81
CA TYR A 270 -11.44 2.16 -17.41
C TYR A 270 -11.67 1.07 -16.34
N SER A 271 -12.85 0.44 -16.32
CA SER A 271 -13.14 -0.66 -15.39
C SER A 271 -12.09 -1.76 -15.51
N THR A 272 -11.71 -2.33 -14.36
CA THR A 272 -10.87 -3.54 -14.35
C THR A 272 -11.65 -4.68 -15.00
N PRO A 273 -11.12 -5.36 -16.02
CA PRO A 273 -11.86 -6.40 -16.73
C PRO A 273 -12.11 -7.61 -15.83
N PRO A 274 -13.36 -8.09 -15.70
CA PRO A 274 -13.66 -9.30 -14.97
C PRO A 274 -13.14 -10.54 -15.69
N GLY A 275 -13.10 -11.67 -14.98
CA GLY A 275 -12.66 -12.96 -15.49
C GLY A 275 -11.34 -13.43 -14.92
N TRP A 276 -10.73 -14.41 -15.57
CA TRP A 276 -9.49 -15.02 -15.15
C TRP A 276 -8.29 -14.31 -15.76
N HIS A 277 -7.34 -13.99 -14.91
CA HIS A 277 -6.05 -13.39 -15.24
C HIS A 277 -4.93 -14.16 -14.51
N MET A 278 -3.68 -13.77 -14.77
CA MET A 278 -2.52 -14.34 -14.12
C MET A 278 -1.46 -13.25 -13.96
N THR A 279 -0.78 -13.22 -12.82
CA THR A 279 0.42 -12.37 -12.69
C THR A 279 1.55 -12.98 -13.52
N PHE A 280 2.18 -12.22 -14.41
CA PHE A 280 3.22 -12.74 -15.31
C PHE A 280 4.45 -11.85 -15.41
N HIS A 281 4.30 -10.56 -15.18
CA HIS A 281 5.39 -9.58 -15.17
C HIS A 281 5.37 -8.81 -13.86
N LYS A 282 6.51 -8.74 -13.17
CA LYS A 282 6.61 -8.05 -11.88
C LYS A 282 7.80 -7.13 -11.83
N ARG A 283 7.60 -5.99 -11.15
CA ARG A 283 8.63 -4.97 -10.91
C ARG A 283 8.46 -4.40 -9.49
N PRO A 284 9.51 -4.35 -8.66
CA PRO A 284 9.39 -3.76 -7.32
C PRO A 284 9.21 -2.25 -7.34
N SER A 285 9.61 -1.60 -8.43
CA SER A 285 9.47 -0.17 -8.69
C SER A 285 9.07 0.06 -10.14
N ARG A 286 8.24 1.05 -10.41
CA ARG A 286 7.89 1.48 -11.76
C ARG A 286 7.59 2.96 -11.83
N HIS A 287 8.18 3.66 -12.79
CA HIS A 287 7.71 4.97 -13.20
C HIS A 287 6.54 4.80 -14.19
N MET A 288 5.32 5.02 -13.73
CA MET A 288 4.11 4.93 -14.56
C MET A 288 3.79 6.29 -15.15
N ALA A 289 3.92 6.44 -16.45
CA ALA A 289 3.53 7.65 -17.16
C ALA A 289 2.83 7.31 -18.47
N ARG A 290 1.71 7.97 -18.75
CA ARG A 290 0.91 7.79 -19.96
C ARG A 290 0.02 8.99 -20.22
N GLY A 291 -0.24 9.25 -21.51
CA GLY A 291 -1.16 10.29 -21.95
C GLY A 291 -0.59 11.71 -21.84
N ASN A 292 -1.48 12.68 -21.95
CA ASN A 292 -1.16 14.11 -21.84
C ASN A 292 -1.57 14.60 -20.43
N LEU A 293 -0.61 15.10 -19.65
CA LEU A 293 -0.84 15.60 -18.29
C LEU A 293 -1.85 16.76 -18.23
N ALA A 294 -1.97 17.55 -19.31
CA ALA A 294 -2.95 18.64 -19.39
C ALA A 294 -4.41 18.15 -19.59
N ALA A 295 -4.61 16.86 -19.90
CA ALA A 295 -5.92 16.27 -20.12
C ALA A 295 -6.24 15.20 -19.07
N ASN A 296 -5.84 13.96 -19.32
CA ASN A 296 -6.11 12.81 -18.44
C ASN A 296 -4.90 11.87 -18.30
N GLY A 297 -3.73 12.39 -18.63
CA GLY A 297 -2.46 11.68 -18.43
C GLY A 297 -2.02 11.66 -16.97
N TYR A 298 -1.06 10.80 -16.70
CA TYR A 298 -0.41 10.70 -15.40
C TYR A 298 1.10 10.50 -15.56
N ASP A 299 1.85 10.95 -14.56
CA ASP A 299 3.29 10.84 -14.45
C ASP A 299 3.61 10.53 -12.97
N LEU A 300 3.82 9.25 -12.65
CA LEU A 300 3.86 8.71 -11.31
C LEU A 300 5.18 7.94 -11.11
N PRO A 301 6.26 8.63 -10.67
CA PRO A 301 7.53 7.98 -10.39
C PRO A 301 7.44 7.09 -9.15
N GLY A 302 8.16 5.97 -9.18
CA GLY A 302 8.34 5.11 -8.02
C GLY A 302 7.10 4.36 -7.53
N VAL A 303 6.15 4.04 -8.42
CA VAL A 303 4.98 3.21 -8.06
C VAL A 303 5.47 1.86 -7.54
N PRO A 304 5.18 1.50 -6.27
CA PRO A 304 5.79 0.35 -5.65
C PRO A 304 5.03 -0.95 -5.90
N TRP A 305 5.77 -2.06 -5.99
CA TRP A 305 5.27 -3.44 -5.90
C TRP A 305 4.29 -3.85 -7.01
N ASN A 306 4.71 -3.66 -8.26
CA ASN A 306 3.86 -3.89 -9.42
C ASN A 306 3.82 -5.37 -9.81
N SER A 307 2.61 -5.93 -9.95
CA SER A 307 2.32 -7.28 -10.47
C SER A 307 1.31 -7.15 -11.60
N TYR A 308 1.77 -7.23 -12.84
CA TYR A 308 0.95 -7.08 -14.04
C TYR A 308 0.11 -8.34 -14.28
N ILE A 309 -1.15 -8.14 -14.67
CA ILE A 309 -2.14 -9.18 -14.94
C ILE A 309 -2.70 -9.12 -16.37
N THR A 310 -2.36 -8.08 -17.15
CA THR A 310 -2.71 -7.96 -18.56
C THR A 310 -1.56 -7.36 -19.36
N GLU A 311 -1.45 -7.74 -20.63
CA GLU A 311 -0.48 -7.15 -21.58
C GLU A 311 -0.75 -5.66 -21.85
N SER A 312 -1.99 -5.19 -21.67
CA SER A 312 -2.35 -3.77 -21.79
C SER A 312 -1.80 -2.89 -20.65
N GLY A 313 -1.22 -3.51 -19.60
CA GLY A 313 -0.55 -2.81 -18.50
C GLY A 313 -1.39 -2.69 -17.23
N ILE A 314 -2.49 -3.43 -17.08
CA ILE A 314 -3.23 -3.48 -15.81
C ILE A 314 -2.41 -4.30 -14.80
N ALA A 315 -2.20 -3.71 -13.62
CA ALA A 315 -1.39 -4.30 -12.56
C ALA A 315 -2.06 -4.15 -11.19
N ILE A 316 -1.64 -4.99 -10.26
CA ILE A 316 -1.84 -4.83 -8.82
C ILE A 316 -0.61 -4.10 -8.30
N HIS A 317 -0.79 -2.94 -7.62
CA HIS A 317 0.34 -2.14 -7.16
C HIS A 317 -0.01 -1.23 -5.98
N GLY A 318 1.00 -0.70 -5.28
CA GLY A 318 0.84 0.31 -4.24
C GLY A 318 0.55 1.70 -4.80
N THR A 319 -0.19 2.49 -4.03
CA THR A 319 -0.52 3.88 -4.37
C THR A 319 -0.11 4.84 -3.26
N TYR A 320 0.40 6.01 -3.63
CA TYR A 320 0.76 7.10 -2.73
C TYR A 320 -0.03 8.39 -3.00
N TRP A 321 -0.87 8.41 -4.05
CA TRP A 321 -1.64 9.59 -4.47
C TRP A 321 -3.11 9.58 -4.03
N HIS A 322 -3.57 8.50 -3.41
CA HIS A 322 -4.85 8.43 -2.72
C HIS A 322 -4.84 7.37 -1.61
N ASN A 323 -5.69 7.53 -0.62
CA ASN A 323 -5.93 6.56 0.46
C ASN A 323 -7.42 6.17 0.56
N ASN A 324 -8.17 6.35 -0.52
CA ASN A 324 -9.61 6.15 -0.54
C ASN A 324 -9.96 4.80 -1.19
N PHE A 325 -9.62 3.72 -0.50
CA PHE A 325 -9.93 2.35 -0.87
C PHE A 325 -11.40 1.99 -0.56
N GLY A 326 -11.95 1.01 -1.28
CA GLY A 326 -13.34 0.54 -1.15
C GLY A 326 -14.28 1.13 -2.18
N ARG A 327 -13.75 1.84 -3.19
CA ARG A 327 -14.47 2.28 -4.39
C ARG A 327 -13.53 2.34 -5.60
N PRO A 328 -14.05 2.16 -6.82
CA PRO A 328 -13.26 2.30 -8.05
C PRO A 328 -12.68 3.71 -8.20
N ARG A 329 -11.38 3.81 -8.59
CA ARG A 329 -10.66 5.09 -8.77
C ARG A 329 -9.57 5.08 -9.85
N SER A 330 -9.15 3.92 -10.32
CA SER A 330 -8.00 3.80 -11.22
C SER A 330 -8.41 3.79 -12.70
N HIS A 331 -7.40 3.79 -13.57
CA HIS A 331 -7.55 3.57 -15.01
C HIS A 331 -7.38 2.08 -15.38
N GLY A 332 -7.90 1.17 -14.54
CA GLY A 332 -7.89 -0.28 -14.74
C GLY A 332 -7.07 -1.06 -13.72
N CYS A 333 -6.04 -0.48 -13.14
CA CYS A 333 -5.20 -1.13 -12.14
C CYS A 333 -5.95 -1.41 -10.82
N ILE A 334 -5.46 -2.37 -10.06
CA ILE A 334 -5.94 -2.72 -8.72
C ILE A 334 -5.00 -2.07 -7.72
N ASN A 335 -5.44 -0.92 -7.19
CA ASN A 335 -4.67 -0.11 -6.28
C ASN A 335 -4.77 -0.63 -4.85
N LEU A 336 -3.65 -0.71 -4.17
CA LEU A 336 -3.49 -1.11 -2.78
C LEU A 336 -2.70 -0.06 -1.99
N THR A 337 -2.71 -0.14 -0.65
CA THR A 337 -1.68 0.54 0.13
C THR A 337 -0.31 -0.05 -0.21
N PRO A 338 0.80 0.70 -0.12
CA PRO A 338 2.13 0.17 -0.44
C PRO A 338 2.47 -1.10 0.35
N LYS A 339 2.08 -1.18 1.62
CA LYS A 339 2.28 -2.38 2.47
C LYS A 339 1.50 -3.60 1.98
N ALA A 340 0.23 -3.41 1.61
CA ALA A 340 -0.59 -4.48 1.06
C ALA A 340 -0.05 -4.95 -0.30
N ALA A 341 0.37 -4.01 -1.15
CA ALA A 341 0.99 -4.33 -2.43
C ALA A 341 2.32 -5.08 -2.26
N LYS A 342 3.16 -4.72 -1.28
CA LYS A 342 4.39 -5.44 -0.94
C LYS A 342 4.09 -6.89 -0.53
N TRP A 343 3.03 -7.09 0.27
CA TRP A 343 2.62 -8.44 0.65
C TRP A 343 2.20 -9.26 -0.57
N VAL A 344 1.30 -8.73 -1.41
CA VAL A 344 0.84 -9.40 -2.65
C VAL A 344 2.00 -9.67 -3.59
N TYR A 345 2.89 -8.69 -3.78
CA TYR A 345 4.09 -8.82 -4.60
C TYR A 345 4.99 -9.98 -4.15
N ARG A 346 5.29 -10.09 -2.86
CA ARG A 346 6.13 -11.16 -2.32
C ARG A 346 5.46 -12.53 -2.34
N TRP A 347 4.12 -12.56 -2.29
CA TRP A 347 3.35 -13.80 -2.23
C TRP A 347 3.04 -14.39 -3.60
N THR A 348 2.92 -13.56 -4.64
CA THR A 348 2.60 -13.99 -6.02
C THR A 348 3.83 -14.42 -6.80
N MET A 349 3.61 -15.24 -7.85
CA MET A 349 4.60 -15.57 -8.88
C MET A 349 4.51 -14.59 -10.07
N PRO A 350 5.57 -14.43 -10.90
CA PRO A 350 6.92 -14.94 -10.69
C PRO A 350 7.65 -14.26 -9.53
N VAL A 351 8.71 -14.88 -9.04
CA VAL A 351 9.63 -14.26 -8.07
C VAL A 351 10.60 -13.36 -8.80
N VAL A 352 10.78 -12.13 -8.33
CA VAL A 352 11.84 -11.23 -8.83
C VAL A 352 13.05 -11.37 -7.91
N PRO A 353 14.20 -11.79 -8.41
CA PRO A 353 15.43 -11.82 -7.63
C PRO A 353 15.78 -10.43 -7.06
N PRO A 354 16.36 -10.33 -5.85
CA PRO A 354 16.66 -9.04 -5.21
C PRO A 354 17.60 -8.12 -5.99
N ASP A 355 18.43 -8.68 -6.85
CA ASP A 355 19.39 -7.99 -7.73
C ASP A 355 18.80 -7.62 -9.12
N GLN A 356 17.51 -7.91 -9.35
CA GLN A 356 16.83 -7.64 -10.62
C GLN A 356 15.71 -6.62 -10.47
N GLN A 357 15.55 -5.80 -11.50
CA GLN A 357 14.49 -4.80 -11.56
C GLN A 357 13.14 -5.35 -12.05
N SER A 358 13.12 -6.55 -12.61
CA SER A 358 11.89 -7.19 -13.08
C SER A 358 12.05 -8.68 -13.29
N ALA A 359 10.92 -9.38 -13.31
CA ALA A 359 10.82 -10.75 -13.85
C ALA A 359 9.60 -10.83 -14.76
N TYR A 360 9.75 -11.57 -15.86
CA TYR A 360 8.69 -11.86 -16.83
C TYR A 360 8.68 -13.36 -17.08
N GLU A 361 7.53 -14.00 -16.89
CA GLU A 361 7.35 -15.45 -17.06
C GLU A 361 6.00 -15.74 -17.70
N ASN A 362 5.92 -16.87 -18.41
CA ASN A 362 4.67 -17.36 -19.00
C ASN A 362 3.75 -18.06 -17.97
N TYR A 363 4.11 -18.05 -16.71
CA TYR A 363 3.34 -18.61 -15.60
C TYR A 363 3.36 -17.65 -14.39
N GLY A 364 2.36 -17.79 -13.51
CA GLY A 364 2.26 -16.96 -12.33
C GLY A 364 1.13 -17.38 -11.39
N THR A 365 0.71 -16.48 -10.56
CA THR A 365 -0.43 -16.72 -9.66
C THR A 365 -1.73 -16.35 -10.36
N LEU A 366 -2.72 -17.24 -10.31
CA LEU A 366 -4.06 -16.98 -10.85
C LEU A 366 -4.75 -15.83 -10.11
N VAL A 367 -5.45 -15.00 -10.86
CA VAL A 367 -6.23 -13.85 -10.35
C VAL A 367 -7.63 -13.93 -10.93
N GLU A 368 -8.60 -14.19 -10.08
CA GLU A 368 -10.01 -14.17 -10.45
C GLU A 368 -10.62 -12.80 -10.11
N ILE A 369 -11.15 -12.11 -11.10
CA ILE A 369 -11.82 -10.82 -10.94
C ILE A 369 -13.31 -11.02 -11.11
N ARG A 370 -14.09 -10.75 -10.05
CA ARG A 370 -15.55 -10.97 -9.99
C ARG A 370 -16.29 -9.65 -9.88
N GLU A 371 -17.43 -9.57 -10.55
CA GLU A 371 -18.36 -8.44 -10.45
C GLU A 371 -19.34 -8.58 -9.27
N GLU A 372 -19.54 -9.83 -8.80
CA GLU A 372 -20.48 -10.18 -7.71
C GLU A 372 -19.79 -10.64 -6.43
#